data_5843d5bd687b6e319d3b3c2d302a41e3
#
_entry.id   5843d5bd687b6e319d3b3c2d302a41e3
#
_cell.length_a   1.000
_cell.length_b   1.000
_cell.length_c   1.000
_cell.angle_alpha   90.00
_cell.angle_beta   90.00
_cell.angle_gamma   90.00
#
_symmetry.space_group_name_H-M   'P 1'
#
loop_
_entity.id
_entity.type
_entity.pdbx_description
1 polymer ?
#
loop_
_entity_poly.entity_id
_entity_poly.type
_entity_poly.pdbx_seq_one_letter_code
_entity_poly.pdbx_strand_id
1 'polypeptide(L)'
;MQVVISALLREKKPLLKKLIDELSKEFKYASILATDSKGKMFSVRKRSVSVGDSFMCTECGYVVRVYNGVGYSEYSFNAIEDVSSIVSKMKEIANSDVEFLKSNGTTFISYPVIEEEEVQKTFFAEIGQPLDAMNAKEKIEYMTRIMQKGLAYNEKLIDFVVNYEEVQVSKMFLSTKKDLEQSYVYSIGYLIPYLKEGDVVKYSLKSFSRLAGVELLEDMMGNVEKACENVAEIFKAEPIIPGVYDIICSPEVTGLIAHEAFGHGVEMDMFVKNRAKAKDYIGKAVASPVTEMHDGAKAATQVSSYLFDDEGTLASDTCIIKNGILQTGMCDLLSALSLGIKPTGNGKRESFERKAYTRMTNTFFSVGNATLDEMIASVEKGFLLEGYFSGMEDPKNWGIQCAVEKGREIINGKLTGKIVGPIFLTGYVPTLLSSISMISNSGDFSLCGGGYCGKGYKELVRVSMGGSYIKATGRLG
;
A
#
# COMPACT_ATOMS: atom_id res chain seq x y z
N MET A 1 -23.44 6.19 2.70
CA MET A 1 -23.42 7.62 2.29
C MET A 1 -22.37 7.81 1.21
N GLN A 2 -22.68 8.57 0.13
CA GLN A 2 -21.72 8.81 -0.94
C GLN A 2 -20.74 9.94 -0.58
N VAL A 3 -19.45 9.73 -0.75
CA VAL A 3 -18.39 10.73 -0.52
C VAL A 3 -18.31 11.65 -1.74
N VAL A 4 -18.68 12.92 -1.57
CA VAL A 4 -18.65 13.89 -2.68
C VAL A 4 -17.26 14.51 -2.84
N ILE A 5 -16.94 14.94 -4.08
CA ILE A 5 -15.68 15.67 -4.35
C ILE A 5 -15.64 16.99 -3.57
N SER A 6 -14.46 17.43 -3.18
CA SER A 6 -14.30 18.66 -2.41
C SER A 6 -14.88 19.88 -3.14
N ALA A 7 -15.43 20.81 -2.36
CA ALA A 7 -16.00 22.06 -2.89
C ALA A 7 -14.93 22.88 -3.62
N LEU A 8 -13.69 22.87 -3.10
CA LEU A 8 -12.56 23.58 -3.71
C LEU A 8 -12.28 23.08 -5.13
N LEU A 9 -12.12 21.76 -5.32
CA LEU A 9 -11.83 21.21 -6.65
C LEU A 9 -12.98 21.44 -7.62
N ARG A 10 -14.22 21.36 -7.13
CA ARG A 10 -15.41 21.66 -7.95
C ARG A 10 -15.40 23.11 -8.42
N GLU A 11 -15.12 24.05 -7.53
CA GLU A 11 -15.05 25.48 -7.85
C GLU A 11 -13.91 25.78 -8.84
N LYS A 12 -12.75 25.13 -8.66
CA LYS A 12 -11.58 25.38 -9.50
C LYS A 12 -11.64 24.69 -10.86
N LYS A 13 -12.50 23.67 -11.06
CA LYS A 13 -12.56 22.89 -12.31
C LYS A 13 -12.62 23.72 -13.59
N PRO A 14 -13.46 24.80 -13.72
CA PRO A 14 -13.49 25.63 -14.93
C PRO A 14 -12.15 26.32 -15.21
N LEU A 15 -11.46 26.78 -14.15
CA LEU A 15 -10.16 27.44 -14.27
C LEU A 15 -9.07 26.43 -14.68
N LEU A 16 -9.12 25.21 -14.15
CA LEU A 16 -8.20 24.12 -14.52
C LEU A 16 -8.39 23.70 -15.99
N LYS A 17 -9.64 23.63 -16.47
CA LYS A 17 -9.92 23.38 -17.90
C LYS A 17 -9.34 24.49 -18.79
N LYS A 18 -9.56 25.76 -18.42
CA LYS A 18 -8.93 26.87 -19.13
C LYS A 18 -7.41 26.77 -19.17
N LEU A 19 -6.77 26.34 -18.08
CA LEU A 19 -5.32 26.15 -18.03
C LEU A 19 -4.87 25.04 -19.00
N ILE A 20 -5.58 23.93 -19.08
CA ILE A 20 -5.31 22.85 -20.06
C ILE A 20 -5.45 23.37 -21.49
N ASP A 21 -6.51 24.14 -21.79
CA ASP A 21 -6.72 24.72 -23.11
C ASP A 21 -5.57 25.64 -23.52
N GLU A 22 -5.08 26.49 -22.61
CA GLU A 22 -3.95 27.38 -22.90
C GLU A 22 -2.62 26.62 -23.05
N LEU A 23 -2.35 25.62 -22.20
CA LEU A 23 -1.16 24.77 -22.31
C LEU A 23 -1.16 23.95 -23.61
N SER A 24 -2.30 23.51 -24.07
CA SER A 24 -2.44 22.69 -25.28
C SER A 24 -2.18 23.48 -26.58
N LYS A 25 -2.19 24.81 -26.53
CA LYS A 25 -1.74 25.66 -27.66
C LYS A 25 -0.21 25.67 -27.80
N GLU A 26 0.50 25.40 -26.72
CA GLU A 26 1.96 25.48 -26.63
C GLU A 26 2.64 24.09 -26.67
N PHE A 27 1.98 23.07 -26.16
CA PHE A 27 2.53 21.74 -25.97
C PHE A 27 1.66 20.66 -26.63
N LYS A 28 2.30 19.63 -27.19
CA LYS A 28 1.60 18.49 -27.83
C LYS A 28 0.82 17.63 -26.82
N TYR A 29 1.18 17.70 -25.55
CA TYR A 29 0.48 17.06 -24.45
C TYR A 29 0.51 17.96 -23.23
N ALA A 30 -0.61 18.10 -22.57
CA ALA A 30 -0.73 18.78 -21.29
C ALA A 30 -1.76 18.07 -20.41
N SER A 31 -1.45 17.89 -19.14
CA SER A 31 -2.35 17.39 -18.13
C SER A 31 -2.19 18.11 -16.80
N ILE A 32 -3.20 18.03 -15.95
CA ILE A 32 -3.16 18.54 -14.59
C ILE A 32 -3.78 17.53 -13.64
N LEU A 33 -3.06 17.20 -12.57
CA LEU A 33 -3.57 16.54 -11.38
C LEU A 33 -3.87 17.61 -10.33
N ALA A 34 -5.09 17.62 -9.80
CA ALA A 34 -5.50 18.46 -8.69
C ALA A 34 -5.88 17.57 -7.51
N THR A 35 -5.32 17.85 -6.34
CA THR A 35 -5.54 17.10 -5.11
C THR A 35 -6.04 18.01 -4.00
N ASP A 36 -7.05 17.57 -3.26
CA ASP A 36 -7.49 18.15 -1.98
C ASP A 36 -7.78 16.98 -1.03
N SER A 37 -6.83 16.68 -0.18
CA SER A 37 -6.92 15.62 0.82
C SER A 37 -6.85 16.20 2.22
N LYS A 38 -7.65 15.62 3.13
CA LYS A 38 -7.71 16.03 4.55
C LYS A 38 -7.63 14.79 5.41
N GLY A 39 -6.56 14.69 6.19
CA GLY A 39 -6.33 13.62 7.13
C GLY A 39 -6.30 14.12 8.56
N LYS A 40 -6.87 13.35 9.50
CA LYS A 40 -6.75 13.57 10.95
C LYS A 40 -6.24 12.31 11.61
N MET A 41 -5.39 12.51 12.60
CA MET A 41 -4.86 11.45 13.44
C MET A 41 -5.24 11.69 14.90
N PHE A 42 -5.73 10.65 15.54
CA PHE A 42 -6.07 10.61 16.94
C PHE A 42 -5.22 9.54 17.61
N SER A 43 -4.71 9.84 18.80
CA SER A 43 -4.00 8.86 19.62
C SER A 43 -4.47 9.00 21.08
N VAL A 44 -4.88 7.88 21.65
CA VAL A 44 -5.30 7.79 23.06
C VAL A 44 -4.48 6.70 23.73
N ARG A 45 -3.90 7.04 24.85
CA ARG A 45 -3.15 6.13 25.71
C ARG A 45 -3.35 6.50 27.18
N LYS A 46 -2.90 5.65 28.10
CA LYS A 46 -3.16 5.79 29.54
C LYS A 46 -2.87 7.19 30.09
N ARG A 47 -1.83 7.88 29.59
CA ARG A 47 -1.34 9.15 30.15
C ARG A 47 -1.43 10.34 29.21
N SER A 48 -1.88 10.16 28.00
CA SER A 48 -1.95 11.25 27.03
C SER A 48 -3.01 11.02 25.97
N VAL A 49 -3.52 12.12 25.45
CA VAL A 49 -4.39 12.18 24.26
C VAL A 49 -3.78 13.17 23.31
N SER A 50 -3.72 12.85 22.04
CA SER A 50 -3.32 13.78 20.99
C SER A 50 -4.26 13.72 19.82
N VAL A 51 -4.48 14.89 19.22
CA VAL A 51 -5.21 15.05 17.95
C VAL A 51 -4.42 16.00 17.08
N GLY A 52 -4.25 15.69 15.83
CA GLY A 52 -3.55 16.53 14.87
C GLY A 52 -3.95 16.18 13.44
N ASP A 53 -3.50 17.02 12.51
CA ASP A 53 -3.62 16.68 11.11
C ASP A 53 -2.61 15.57 10.76
N SER A 54 -3.02 14.64 9.92
CA SER A 54 -2.10 13.69 9.35
C SER A 54 -1.30 14.39 8.25
N PHE A 55 -0.09 14.83 8.59
CA PHE A 55 0.79 15.56 7.66
C PHE A 55 1.13 14.76 6.40
N MET A 56 1.10 13.42 6.48
CA MET A 56 1.33 12.53 5.33
C MET A 56 0.15 12.48 4.35
N CYS A 57 -1.03 12.91 4.77
CA CYS A 57 -2.27 12.74 4.02
C CYS A 57 -3.05 14.04 3.83
N THR A 58 -2.60 15.15 4.46
CA THR A 58 -3.23 16.46 4.31
C THR A 58 -2.45 17.27 3.28
N GLU A 59 -3.04 17.44 2.11
CA GLU A 59 -2.43 18.19 1.01
C GLU A 59 -3.49 18.91 0.16
N CYS A 60 -3.11 20.04 -0.38
CA CYS A 60 -3.89 20.75 -1.39
C CYS A 60 -2.95 21.35 -2.43
N GLY A 61 -3.03 20.88 -3.66
CA GLY A 61 -2.15 21.36 -4.71
C GLY A 61 -2.45 20.80 -6.09
N TYR A 62 -1.63 21.25 -7.03
CA TYR A 62 -1.78 20.98 -8.45
C TYR A 62 -0.44 20.57 -9.05
N VAL A 63 -0.47 19.65 -10.00
CA VAL A 63 0.71 19.26 -10.79
C VAL A 63 0.35 19.35 -12.26
N VAL A 64 0.98 20.26 -12.97
CA VAL A 64 0.92 20.31 -14.42
C VAL A 64 2.05 19.47 -15.00
N ARG A 65 1.75 18.67 -16.01
CA ARG A 65 2.72 17.91 -16.80
C ARG A 65 2.55 18.25 -18.27
N VAL A 66 3.66 18.54 -18.97
CA VAL A 66 3.65 18.79 -20.41
C VAL A 66 4.72 18.00 -21.13
N TYR A 67 4.50 17.72 -22.44
CA TYR A 67 5.53 17.17 -23.29
C TYR A 67 6.42 18.27 -23.84
N ASN A 68 7.71 18.26 -23.49
CA ASN A 68 8.68 19.32 -23.83
C ASN A 68 9.43 19.08 -25.17
N GLY A 69 9.00 18.11 -25.96
CA GLY A 69 9.64 17.73 -27.23
C GLY A 69 10.63 16.58 -27.15
N VAL A 70 11.07 16.21 -25.93
CA VAL A 70 12.00 15.11 -25.67
C VAL A 70 11.43 14.15 -24.62
N GLY A 71 10.77 14.71 -23.61
CA GLY A 71 10.20 14.00 -22.49
C GLY A 71 9.11 14.85 -21.83
N TYR A 72 9.00 14.71 -20.50
CA TYR A 72 7.95 15.37 -19.71
C TYR A 72 8.56 16.26 -18.65
N SER A 73 8.08 17.50 -18.62
CA SER A 73 8.37 18.47 -17.57
C SER A 73 7.17 18.64 -16.66
N GLU A 74 7.40 18.83 -15.37
CA GLU A 74 6.36 19.02 -14.37
C GLU A 74 6.56 20.31 -13.58
N TYR A 75 5.45 20.92 -13.18
CA TYR A 75 5.41 22.06 -12.28
C TYR A 75 4.31 21.86 -11.24
N SER A 76 4.71 21.90 -9.97
CA SER A 76 3.81 21.77 -8.82
C SER A 76 3.57 23.11 -8.17
N PHE A 77 2.33 23.42 -7.81
CA PHE A 77 1.92 24.65 -7.14
C PHE A 77 0.66 24.43 -6.31
N ASN A 78 0.39 25.30 -5.35
CA ASN A 78 -0.76 25.21 -4.45
C ASN A 78 -1.80 26.33 -4.59
N ALA A 79 -1.51 27.34 -5.43
CA ALA A 79 -2.44 28.43 -5.72
C ALA A 79 -2.47 28.74 -7.22
N ILE A 80 -3.65 29.08 -7.74
CA ILE A 80 -3.84 29.54 -9.11
C ILE A 80 -4.36 30.98 -9.04
N GLU A 81 -3.47 31.94 -9.20
CA GLU A 81 -3.82 33.37 -9.26
C GLU A 81 -4.08 33.80 -10.69
N ASP A 82 -3.23 33.36 -11.62
CA ASP A 82 -3.33 33.70 -13.04
C ASP A 82 -2.87 32.54 -13.92
N VAL A 83 -3.71 32.16 -14.90
CA VAL A 83 -3.41 31.10 -15.87
C VAL A 83 -2.19 31.41 -16.73
N SER A 84 -2.03 32.68 -17.15
CA SER A 84 -0.92 33.06 -18.04
C SER A 84 0.44 32.97 -17.35
N SER A 85 0.50 33.21 -16.04
CA SER A 85 1.73 33.08 -15.27
C SER A 85 2.17 31.62 -15.17
N ILE A 86 1.23 30.68 -14.97
CA ILE A 86 1.52 29.26 -14.92
C ILE A 86 2.00 28.74 -16.28
N VAL A 87 1.34 29.15 -17.37
CA VAL A 87 1.76 28.80 -18.74
C VAL A 87 3.17 29.29 -19.01
N SER A 88 3.48 30.56 -18.66
CA SER A 88 4.81 31.14 -18.83
C SER A 88 5.87 30.40 -18.03
N LYS A 89 5.57 30.08 -16.78
CA LYS A 89 6.48 29.29 -15.92
C LYS A 89 6.71 27.89 -16.47
N MET A 90 5.67 27.25 -16.97
CA MET A 90 5.78 25.91 -17.56
C MET A 90 6.65 25.92 -18.83
N LYS A 91 6.57 26.96 -19.66
CA LYS A 91 7.45 27.15 -20.84
C LYS A 91 8.91 27.32 -20.41
N GLU A 92 9.17 28.12 -19.38
CA GLU A 92 10.53 28.33 -18.82
C GLU A 92 11.11 26.98 -18.36
N ILE A 93 10.36 26.20 -17.55
CA ILE A 93 10.79 24.91 -17.05
C ILE A 93 11.05 23.94 -18.21
N ALA A 94 10.12 23.79 -19.13
CA ALA A 94 10.24 22.89 -20.26
C ALA A 94 11.48 23.20 -21.12
N ASN A 95 11.77 24.45 -21.37
CA ASN A 95 12.97 24.91 -22.11
C ASN A 95 14.25 24.57 -21.32
N SER A 96 14.29 24.89 -20.01
CA SER A 96 15.43 24.60 -19.14
C SER A 96 15.74 23.12 -19.07
N ASP A 97 14.72 22.26 -18.96
CA ASP A 97 14.88 20.80 -18.94
C ASP A 97 15.51 20.30 -20.25
N VAL A 98 15.05 20.80 -21.41
CA VAL A 98 15.59 20.41 -22.71
C VAL A 98 17.04 20.89 -22.89
N GLU A 99 17.35 22.11 -22.47
CA GLU A 99 18.71 22.66 -22.50
C GLU A 99 19.66 21.87 -21.60
N PHE A 100 19.21 21.52 -20.40
CA PHE A 100 19.96 20.68 -19.47
C PHE A 100 20.29 19.30 -20.06
N LEU A 101 19.30 18.64 -20.67
CA LEU A 101 19.50 17.35 -21.32
C LEU A 101 20.51 17.43 -22.48
N LYS A 102 20.46 18.50 -23.30
CA LYS A 102 21.38 18.71 -24.42
C LYS A 102 22.80 19.04 -23.99
N SER A 103 22.96 19.83 -22.92
CA SER A 103 24.27 20.31 -22.46
C SER A 103 25.09 19.24 -21.75
N ASN A 104 24.47 18.27 -21.10
CA ASN A 104 25.18 17.26 -20.31
C ASN A 104 25.83 16.12 -21.11
N GLY A 105 25.64 16.06 -22.44
CA GLY A 105 26.28 15.04 -23.30
C GLY A 105 25.98 13.58 -22.94
N THR A 106 25.05 13.35 -22.00
CA THR A 106 24.65 12.04 -21.54
C THR A 106 23.57 11.46 -22.43
N THR A 107 23.59 10.16 -22.64
CA THR A 107 22.49 9.46 -23.31
C THR A 107 21.25 9.59 -22.43
N PHE A 108 20.22 10.25 -22.91
CA PHE A 108 18.95 10.38 -22.22
C PHE A 108 17.85 9.59 -22.91
N ILE A 109 16.85 9.18 -22.15
CA ILE A 109 15.67 8.50 -22.70
C ILE A 109 14.78 9.57 -23.34
N SER A 110 14.53 9.45 -24.64
CA SER A 110 13.49 10.22 -25.31
C SER A 110 12.17 9.46 -25.21
N TYR A 111 11.12 10.14 -24.73
CA TYR A 111 9.80 9.57 -24.60
C TYR A 111 8.94 9.87 -25.82
N PRO A 112 8.06 8.95 -26.25
CA PRO A 112 6.99 9.30 -27.17
C PRO A 112 5.98 10.25 -26.52
N VAL A 113 5.19 10.95 -27.32
CA VAL A 113 4.04 11.69 -26.83
C VAL A 113 3.01 10.72 -26.27
N ILE A 114 2.43 11.02 -25.10
CA ILE A 114 1.32 10.24 -24.55
C ILE A 114 0.14 10.30 -25.49
N GLU A 115 -0.34 9.12 -25.89
CA GLU A 115 -1.60 8.96 -26.61
C GLU A 115 -2.69 8.55 -25.64
N GLU A 116 -3.74 9.36 -25.55
CA GLU A 116 -4.85 9.12 -24.65
C GLU A 116 -6.12 8.77 -25.40
N GLU A 117 -6.92 7.87 -24.83
CA GLU A 117 -8.31 7.69 -25.20
C GLU A 117 -9.17 8.79 -24.55
N GLU A 118 -10.27 9.15 -25.21
CA GLU A 118 -11.24 10.08 -24.62
C GLU A 118 -12.01 9.39 -23.50
N VAL A 119 -11.87 9.89 -22.27
CA VAL A 119 -12.47 9.30 -21.08
C VAL A 119 -13.00 10.36 -20.13
N GLN A 120 -14.29 10.24 -19.82
CA GLN A 120 -14.93 10.99 -18.73
C GLN A 120 -15.48 10.01 -17.71
N LYS A 121 -14.93 10.00 -16.48
CA LYS A 121 -15.36 9.11 -15.40
C LYS A 121 -15.30 9.77 -14.03
N THR A 122 -16.24 9.38 -13.19
CA THR A 122 -16.29 9.76 -11.77
C THR A 122 -16.37 8.52 -10.90
N PHE A 123 -15.73 8.61 -9.71
CA PHE A 123 -15.86 7.61 -8.65
C PHE A 123 -16.02 8.32 -7.32
N PHE A 124 -17.16 8.10 -6.70
CA PHE A 124 -17.47 8.59 -5.37
C PHE A 124 -17.79 7.39 -4.48
N ALA A 125 -16.86 7.09 -3.56
CA ALA A 125 -17.00 5.92 -2.69
C ALA A 125 -18.23 6.02 -1.80
N GLU A 126 -18.79 4.87 -1.47
CA GLU A 126 -19.85 4.75 -0.46
C GLU A 126 -19.23 4.28 0.86
N ILE A 127 -19.61 4.94 1.97
CA ILE A 127 -19.21 4.61 3.33
C ILE A 127 -20.45 4.42 4.22
N GLY A 128 -20.31 3.63 5.27
CA GLY A 128 -21.39 3.38 6.23
C GLY A 128 -21.73 4.63 7.03
N GLN A 129 -20.76 5.18 7.72
CA GLN A 129 -20.91 6.37 8.56
C GLN A 129 -19.90 7.46 8.12
N PRO A 130 -20.34 8.72 7.93
CA PRO A 130 -19.43 9.79 7.55
C PRO A 130 -18.46 10.15 8.69
N LEU A 131 -17.33 10.81 8.34
CA LEU A 131 -16.31 11.18 9.32
C LEU A 131 -16.82 12.16 10.39
N ASP A 132 -17.80 12.98 10.06
CA ASP A 132 -18.44 13.95 10.95
C ASP A 132 -19.65 13.36 11.72
N ALA A 133 -19.97 12.06 11.58
CA ALA A 133 -20.92 11.38 12.44
C ALA A 133 -20.51 11.37 13.91
N MET A 134 -19.21 11.51 14.16
CA MET A 134 -18.63 11.77 15.48
C MET A 134 -17.71 13.00 15.40
N ASN A 135 -17.89 13.95 16.28
CA ASN A 135 -16.93 15.05 16.42
C ASN A 135 -15.63 14.56 17.11
N ALA A 136 -14.59 15.40 17.16
CA ALA A 136 -13.29 15.01 17.72
C ALA A 136 -13.37 14.56 19.18
N LYS A 137 -14.22 15.20 20.00
CA LYS A 137 -14.40 14.83 21.39
C LYS A 137 -15.05 13.45 21.52
N GLU A 138 -16.10 13.18 20.76
CA GLU A 138 -16.80 11.89 20.75
C GLU A 138 -15.89 10.75 20.30
N LYS A 139 -15.04 10.97 19.28
CA LYS A 139 -14.01 10.01 18.86
C LYS A 139 -13.03 9.71 20.00
N ILE A 140 -12.50 10.74 20.66
CA ILE A 140 -11.60 10.58 21.82
C ILE A 140 -12.29 9.80 22.95
N GLU A 141 -13.54 10.12 23.27
CA GLU A 141 -14.30 9.41 24.30
C GLU A 141 -14.50 7.94 23.92
N TYR A 142 -14.80 7.64 22.64
CA TYR A 142 -14.92 6.27 22.17
C TYR A 142 -13.59 5.51 22.27
N MET A 143 -12.49 6.10 21.79
CA MET A 143 -11.14 5.52 21.86
C MET A 143 -10.69 5.35 23.32
N THR A 144 -11.08 6.26 24.21
CA THR A 144 -10.82 6.13 25.67
C THR A 144 -11.52 4.89 26.24
N ARG A 145 -12.75 4.60 25.83
CA ARG A 145 -13.43 3.35 26.24
C ARG A 145 -12.72 2.11 25.70
N ILE A 146 -12.21 2.12 24.46
CA ILE A 146 -11.38 1.03 23.90
C ILE A 146 -10.13 0.83 24.78
N MET A 147 -9.41 1.90 25.08
CA MET A 147 -8.19 1.87 25.90
C MET A 147 -8.47 1.33 27.30
N GLN A 148 -9.55 1.82 27.96
CA GLN A 148 -9.94 1.36 29.29
C GLN A 148 -10.33 -0.11 29.30
N LYS A 149 -11.10 -0.59 28.29
CA LYS A 149 -11.43 -2.02 28.13
C LYS A 149 -10.16 -2.85 28.02
N GLY A 150 -9.17 -2.39 27.23
CA GLY A 150 -7.89 -3.07 27.10
C GLY A 150 -7.12 -3.14 28.42
N LEU A 151 -6.97 -2.03 29.12
CA LEU A 151 -6.26 -2.00 30.41
C LEU A 151 -6.94 -2.85 31.50
N ALA A 152 -8.26 -2.98 31.45
CA ALA A 152 -9.02 -3.79 32.40
C ALA A 152 -8.87 -5.31 32.16
N TYR A 153 -8.39 -5.73 30.99
CA TYR A 153 -8.26 -7.14 30.61
C TYR A 153 -7.22 -7.90 31.45
N ASN A 154 -6.09 -7.24 31.78
CA ASN A 154 -5.01 -7.85 32.55
C ASN A 154 -4.24 -6.77 33.33
N GLU A 155 -4.04 -6.96 34.62
CA GLU A 155 -3.33 -6.03 35.51
C GLU A 155 -1.85 -5.79 35.12
N LYS A 156 -1.24 -6.70 34.38
CA LYS A 156 0.12 -6.57 33.83
C LYS A 156 0.22 -5.64 32.62
N LEU A 157 -0.92 -5.20 32.06
CA LEU A 157 -0.93 -4.21 30.96
C LEU A 157 -0.64 -2.81 31.55
N ILE A 158 0.53 -2.30 31.21
CA ILE A 158 1.00 -0.98 31.69
C ILE A 158 0.48 0.18 30.86
N ASP A 159 0.23 -0.06 29.57
CA ASP A 159 -0.38 0.90 28.63
C ASP A 159 -1.19 0.15 27.56
N PHE A 160 -2.15 0.84 26.95
CA PHE A 160 -2.91 0.37 25.81
C PHE A 160 -3.12 1.55 24.88
N VAL A 161 -2.38 1.59 23.77
CA VAL A 161 -2.45 2.69 22.81
C VAL A 161 -3.51 2.39 21.77
N VAL A 162 -4.36 3.36 21.52
CA VAL A 162 -5.37 3.36 20.46
C VAL A 162 -5.04 4.48 19.50
N ASN A 163 -4.65 4.16 18.30
CA ASN A 163 -4.45 5.13 17.22
C ASN A 163 -5.56 4.99 16.19
N TYR A 164 -6.06 6.10 15.70
CA TYR A 164 -7.05 6.16 14.63
C TYR A 164 -6.70 7.28 13.67
N GLU A 165 -6.64 6.98 12.40
CA GLU A 165 -6.43 7.92 11.31
C GLU A 165 -7.61 7.85 10.36
N GLU A 166 -8.12 9.00 9.97
CA GLU A 166 -9.17 9.15 8.96
C GLU A 166 -8.71 10.10 7.88
N VAL A 167 -8.95 9.74 6.64
CA VAL A 167 -8.52 10.55 5.48
C VAL A 167 -9.64 10.61 4.46
N GLN A 168 -10.00 11.83 4.06
CA GLN A 168 -10.83 12.10 2.89
C GLN A 168 -9.93 12.55 1.75
N VAL A 169 -9.98 11.86 0.63
CA VAL A 169 -9.22 12.17 -0.59
C VAL A 169 -10.17 12.64 -1.66
N SER A 170 -9.88 13.78 -2.28
CA SER A 170 -10.50 14.24 -3.52
C SER A 170 -9.43 14.52 -4.55
N LYS A 171 -9.53 13.91 -5.72
CA LYS A 171 -8.59 14.14 -6.83
C LYS A 171 -9.35 14.36 -8.14
N MET A 172 -8.77 15.17 -8.98
CA MET A 172 -9.23 15.45 -10.34
C MET A 172 -8.04 15.37 -11.28
N PHE A 173 -8.21 14.66 -12.40
CA PHE A 173 -7.22 14.65 -13.47
C PHE A 173 -7.86 15.14 -14.75
N LEU A 174 -7.25 16.15 -15.37
CA LEU A 174 -7.71 16.78 -16.61
C LEU A 174 -6.61 16.77 -17.66
N SER A 175 -6.98 16.44 -18.88
CA SER A 175 -6.20 16.66 -20.09
C SER A 175 -7.15 17.12 -21.21
N THR A 176 -6.67 17.24 -22.45
CA THR A 176 -7.55 17.48 -23.59
C THR A 176 -8.53 16.35 -23.87
N LYS A 177 -8.26 15.13 -23.38
CA LYS A 177 -9.07 13.93 -23.63
C LYS A 177 -9.64 13.31 -22.36
N LYS A 178 -9.09 13.65 -21.20
CA LYS A 178 -9.53 13.05 -19.91
C LYS A 178 -10.18 14.08 -19.01
N ASP A 179 -11.31 13.69 -18.42
CA ASP A 179 -11.99 14.39 -17.33
C ASP A 179 -12.34 13.37 -16.27
N LEU A 180 -11.44 13.19 -15.29
CA LEU A 180 -11.54 12.16 -14.27
C LEU A 180 -11.69 12.80 -12.90
N GLU A 181 -12.66 12.34 -12.11
CA GLU A 181 -12.86 12.78 -10.73
C GLU A 181 -12.99 11.57 -9.80
N GLN A 182 -12.38 11.66 -8.62
CA GLN A 182 -12.59 10.66 -7.57
C GLN A 182 -12.61 11.30 -6.20
N SER A 183 -13.45 10.74 -5.32
CA SER A 183 -13.46 11.07 -3.91
C SER A 183 -13.80 9.84 -3.09
N TYR A 184 -13.00 9.59 -2.07
CA TYR A 184 -13.16 8.45 -1.16
C TYR A 184 -12.67 8.80 0.24
N VAL A 185 -13.11 8.01 1.21
CA VAL A 185 -12.66 8.07 2.60
C VAL A 185 -12.08 6.72 2.96
N TYR A 186 -10.97 6.73 3.65
CA TYR A 186 -10.46 5.55 4.32
C TYR A 186 -10.12 5.84 5.78
N SER A 187 -10.23 4.82 6.60
CA SER A 187 -9.83 4.87 8.00
C SER A 187 -8.85 3.75 8.32
N ILE A 188 -7.93 4.04 9.23
CA ILE A 188 -6.92 3.10 9.71
C ILE A 188 -6.88 3.18 11.23
N GLY A 189 -6.76 2.03 11.88
CA GLY A 189 -6.70 1.94 13.33
C GLY A 189 -5.61 1.00 13.80
N TYR A 190 -5.10 1.23 15.02
CA TYR A 190 -4.15 0.35 15.68
C TYR A 190 -4.52 0.19 17.14
N LEU A 191 -4.48 -1.06 17.61
CA LEU A 191 -4.51 -1.42 19.02
C LEU A 191 -3.13 -1.94 19.42
N ILE A 192 -2.50 -1.29 20.40
CA ILE A 192 -1.13 -1.62 20.81
C ILE A 192 -1.09 -1.79 22.34
N PRO A 193 -1.38 -3.00 22.84
CA PRO A 193 -1.20 -3.35 24.25
C PRO A 193 0.28 -3.48 24.61
N TYR A 194 0.69 -2.93 25.75
CA TYR A 194 2.00 -3.09 26.35
C TYR A 194 1.89 -3.88 27.65
N LEU A 195 2.50 -5.07 27.68
CA LEU A 195 2.51 -5.97 28.83
C LEU A 195 3.88 -5.96 29.49
N LYS A 196 3.93 -5.90 30.83
CA LYS A 196 5.15 -5.89 31.62
C LYS A 196 5.14 -6.99 32.69
N GLU A 197 6.24 -7.76 32.76
CA GLU A 197 6.55 -8.66 33.87
C GLU A 197 8.01 -8.45 34.32
N GLY A 198 8.21 -8.15 35.58
CA GLY A 198 9.54 -7.75 36.06
C GLY A 198 10.06 -6.53 35.27
N ASP A 199 11.25 -6.66 34.68
CA ASP A 199 11.88 -5.61 33.86
C ASP A 199 11.61 -5.77 32.36
N VAL A 200 10.92 -6.84 31.94
CA VAL A 200 10.63 -7.11 30.53
C VAL A 200 9.32 -6.45 30.13
N VAL A 201 9.34 -5.73 29.02
CA VAL A 201 8.15 -5.15 28.38
C VAL A 201 8.07 -5.69 26.95
N LYS A 202 6.91 -6.21 26.60
CA LYS A 202 6.59 -6.58 25.21
C LYS A 202 5.31 -5.91 24.76
N TYR A 203 5.13 -5.76 23.47
CA TYR A 203 3.91 -5.22 22.86
C TYR A 203 3.54 -6.03 21.64
N SER A 204 2.30 -5.92 21.20
CA SER A 204 1.83 -6.38 19.90
C SER A 204 1.12 -5.25 19.17
N LEU A 205 0.94 -5.42 17.87
CA LEU A 205 0.23 -4.46 17.03
C LEU A 205 -0.87 -5.17 16.27
N LYS A 206 -2.13 -4.75 16.50
CA LYS A 206 -3.25 -5.16 15.68
C LYS A 206 -3.72 -3.98 14.85
N SER A 207 -3.62 -4.10 13.53
CA SER A 207 -4.02 -3.09 12.58
C SER A 207 -5.42 -3.34 12.02
N PHE A 208 -6.09 -2.25 11.66
CA PHE A 208 -7.40 -2.20 11.00
C PHE A 208 -7.31 -1.20 9.87
N SER A 209 -7.93 -1.49 8.74
CA SER A 209 -7.93 -0.58 7.60
C SER A 209 -9.07 -0.90 6.65
N ARG A 210 -9.73 0.13 6.16
CA ARG A 210 -10.86 -0.04 5.23
C ARG A 210 -11.19 1.27 4.54
N LEU A 211 -11.80 1.20 3.34
CA LEU A 211 -12.58 2.32 2.80
C LEU A 211 -13.86 2.46 3.64
N ALA A 212 -13.78 3.26 4.69
CA ALA A 212 -14.84 3.42 5.69
C ALA A 212 -14.67 4.75 6.42
N GLY A 213 -15.73 5.21 7.06
CA GLY A 213 -15.71 6.35 7.97
C GLY A 213 -15.45 5.92 9.43
N VAL A 214 -16.22 6.48 10.37
CA VAL A 214 -16.01 6.27 11.81
C VAL A 214 -16.39 4.87 12.30
N GLU A 215 -17.10 4.09 11.51
CA GLU A 215 -17.50 2.71 11.84
C GLU A 215 -16.31 1.77 12.10
N LEU A 216 -15.09 2.12 11.65
CA LEU A 216 -13.89 1.35 11.96
C LEU A 216 -13.61 1.26 13.47
N LEU A 217 -14.03 2.27 14.24
CA LEU A 217 -13.89 2.28 15.70
C LEU A 217 -14.67 1.14 16.37
N GLU A 218 -15.79 0.71 15.78
CA GLU A 218 -16.57 -0.43 16.26
C GLU A 218 -15.80 -1.75 16.07
N ASP A 219 -15.15 -1.93 14.90
CA ASP A 219 -14.29 -3.08 14.64
C ASP A 219 -13.13 -3.14 15.64
N MET A 220 -12.53 -1.99 15.94
CA MET A 220 -11.45 -1.88 16.93
C MET A 220 -11.96 -2.28 18.33
N MET A 221 -13.11 -1.77 18.76
CA MET A 221 -13.72 -2.12 20.06
C MET A 221 -13.99 -3.62 20.17
N GLY A 222 -14.48 -4.25 19.11
CA GLY A 222 -14.75 -5.70 19.06
C GLY A 222 -13.51 -6.59 19.12
N ASN A 223 -12.31 -6.02 18.86
CA ASN A 223 -11.06 -6.77 18.82
C ASN A 223 -10.09 -6.49 19.99
N VAL A 224 -10.52 -5.78 21.00
CA VAL A 224 -9.68 -5.42 22.17
C VAL A 224 -9.14 -6.68 22.86
N GLU A 225 -9.99 -7.66 23.12
CA GLU A 225 -9.62 -8.90 23.82
C GLU A 225 -8.58 -9.67 23.02
N LYS A 226 -8.81 -9.83 21.71
CA LYS A 226 -7.87 -10.52 20.82
C LYS A 226 -6.50 -9.83 20.76
N ALA A 227 -6.45 -8.49 20.84
CA ALA A 227 -5.19 -7.75 20.92
C ALA A 227 -4.45 -8.01 22.25
N CYS A 228 -5.17 -8.09 23.37
CA CYS A 228 -4.61 -8.42 24.67
C CYS A 228 -4.12 -9.87 24.75
N GLU A 229 -4.86 -10.84 24.17
CA GLU A 229 -4.44 -12.24 24.07
C GLU A 229 -3.15 -12.34 23.27
N ASN A 230 -3.06 -11.63 22.13
CA ASN A 230 -1.88 -11.65 21.27
C ASN A 230 -0.60 -11.21 22.01
N VAL A 231 -0.64 -10.10 22.76
CA VAL A 231 0.55 -9.67 23.52
C VAL A 231 0.90 -10.65 24.64
N ALA A 232 -0.09 -11.28 25.28
CA ALA A 232 0.15 -12.29 26.30
C ALA A 232 0.82 -13.56 25.73
N GLU A 233 0.46 -13.95 24.51
CA GLU A 233 1.11 -15.03 23.78
C GLU A 233 2.55 -14.68 23.38
N ILE A 234 2.76 -13.48 22.79
CA ILE A 234 4.10 -12.99 22.44
C ILE A 234 4.99 -12.89 23.69
N PHE A 235 4.40 -12.57 24.84
CA PHE A 235 5.15 -12.49 26.08
C PHE A 235 5.71 -13.84 26.49
N LYS A 236 4.96 -14.92 26.29
CA LYS A 236 5.34 -16.31 26.60
C LYS A 236 6.18 -16.98 25.51
N ALA A 237 6.34 -16.33 24.35
CA ALA A 237 7.04 -16.92 23.22
C ALA A 237 8.51 -17.19 23.57
N GLU A 238 8.95 -18.40 23.23
CA GLU A 238 10.36 -18.84 23.37
C GLU A 238 11.15 -18.51 22.11
N PRO A 239 12.50 -18.40 22.22
CA PRO A 239 13.34 -18.28 21.03
C PRO A 239 13.16 -19.50 20.10
N ILE A 240 13.12 -19.24 18.78
CA ILE A 240 13.13 -20.33 17.80
C ILE A 240 14.52 -20.93 17.66
N ILE A 241 14.59 -22.25 17.44
CA ILE A 241 15.83 -22.89 17.00
C ILE A 241 16.00 -22.63 15.51
N PRO A 242 17.10 -22.02 15.06
CA PRO A 242 17.31 -21.74 13.65
C PRO A 242 17.29 -23.02 12.79
N GLY A 243 16.61 -22.97 11.65
CA GLY A 243 16.49 -24.14 10.78
C GLY A 243 15.61 -23.88 9.54
N VAL A 244 15.41 -24.94 8.77
CA VAL A 244 14.47 -24.97 7.66
C VAL A 244 13.24 -25.77 8.10
N TYR A 245 12.07 -25.21 7.92
CA TYR A 245 10.81 -25.74 8.42
C TYR A 245 9.70 -25.66 7.37
N ASP A 246 8.72 -26.55 7.48
CA ASP A 246 7.42 -26.30 6.89
C ASP A 246 6.78 -25.11 7.60
N ILE A 247 6.28 -24.16 6.85
CA ILE A 247 5.62 -22.98 7.38
C ILE A 247 4.22 -22.83 6.79
N ILE A 248 3.28 -22.44 7.63
CA ILE A 248 1.99 -21.92 7.20
C ILE A 248 1.99 -20.44 7.56
N CYS A 249 1.80 -19.57 6.57
CA CYS A 249 1.78 -18.14 6.79
C CYS A 249 0.33 -17.66 6.88
N SER A 250 -0.02 -16.90 7.94
CA SER A 250 -1.32 -16.23 8.02
C SER A 250 -1.49 -15.22 6.88
N PRO A 251 -2.72 -14.77 6.57
CA PRO A 251 -2.97 -13.79 5.53
C PRO A 251 -2.09 -12.52 5.63
N GLU A 252 -1.79 -12.08 6.84
CA GLU A 252 -0.92 -10.93 7.11
C GLU A 252 0.54 -11.22 6.71
N VAL A 253 1.06 -12.40 7.08
CA VAL A 253 2.43 -12.83 6.71
C VAL A 253 2.52 -13.17 5.23
N THR A 254 1.47 -13.78 4.66
CA THR A 254 1.33 -14.01 3.21
C THR A 254 1.40 -12.70 2.44
N GLY A 255 0.69 -11.67 2.92
CA GLY A 255 0.72 -10.33 2.34
C GLY A 255 2.10 -9.68 2.42
N LEU A 256 2.79 -9.83 3.54
CA LEU A 256 4.16 -9.36 3.68
C LEU A 256 5.09 -10.05 2.66
N ILE A 257 4.95 -11.35 2.46
CA ILE A 257 5.70 -12.09 1.44
C ILE A 257 5.35 -11.59 0.03
N ALA A 258 4.08 -11.39 -0.29
CA ALA A 258 3.66 -10.86 -1.59
C ALA A 258 4.27 -9.47 -1.86
N HIS A 259 4.28 -8.60 -0.84
CA HIS A 259 4.81 -7.25 -0.92
C HIS A 259 6.34 -7.23 -0.98
N GLU A 260 7.01 -7.85 -0.01
CA GLU A 260 8.45 -7.74 0.18
C GLU A 260 9.23 -8.77 -0.64
N ALA A 261 8.71 -10.01 -0.79
CA ALA A 261 9.46 -11.03 -1.53
C ALA A 261 9.46 -10.80 -3.04
N PHE A 262 8.38 -10.23 -3.59
CA PHE A 262 8.26 -10.13 -5.04
C PHE A 262 7.67 -8.82 -5.54
N GLY A 263 6.86 -8.12 -4.72
CA GLY A 263 6.17 -6.89 -5.11
C GLY A 263 7.15 -5.79 -5.56
N HIS A 264 8.14 -5.48 -4.74
CA HIS A 264 9.18 -4.51 -5.10
C HIS A 264 10.02 -4.95 -6.31
N GLY A 265 10.24 -6.25 -6.45
CA GLY A 265 11.00 -6.83 -7.55
C GLY A 265 10.33 -6.69 -8.92
N VAL A 266 9.02 -6.44 -8.95
CA VAL A 266 8.23 -6.29 -10.18
C VAL A 266 7.68 -4.88 -10.40
N GLU A 267 8.14 -3.89 -9.66
CA GLU A 267 7.96 -2.48 -9.98
C GLU A 267 8.80 -2.10 -11.21
N MET A 268 8.18 -1.87 -12.35
CA MET A 268 8.86 -1.86 -13.67
C MET A 268 9.69 -0.59 -13.95
N ASP A 269 9.60 0.46 -13.15
CA ASP A 269 10.59 1.54 -13.18
C ASP A 269 11.99 1.04 -12.80
N MET A 270 12.08 -0.04 -11.99
CA MET A 270 13.32 -0.74 -11.70
C MET A 270 13.83 -1.56 -12.89
N PHE A 271 12.92 -2.02 -13.79
CA PHE A 271 13.30 -2.68 -15.04
C PHE A 271 13.94 -1.68 -16.01
N VAL A 272 13.37 -0.47 -16.13
CA VAL A 272 13.95 0.62 -16.93
C VAL A 272 15.36 0.95 -16.45
N LYS A 273 15.58 0.98 -15.14
CA LYS A 273 16.87 1.28 -14.49
C LYS A 273 17.82 0.07 -14.44
N ASN A 274 17.40 -1.10 -14.91
CA ASN A 274 18.13 -2.37 -14.82
C ASN A 274 18.53 -2.73 -13.36
N ARG A 275 17.60 -2.55 -12.42
CA ARG A 275 17.81 -2.76 -10.97
C ARG A 275 16.93 -3.86 -10.37
N ALA A 276 16.16 -4.60 -11.19
CA ALA A 276 15.35 -5.72 -10.75
C ALA A 276 15.61 -6.95 -11.62
N LYS A 277 15.96 -8.06 -10.98
CA LYS A 277 16.25 -9.34 -11.64
C LYS A 277 15.03 -9.93 -12.34
N ALA A 278 13.82 -9.65 -11.85
CA ALA A 278 12.57 -10.13 -12.41
C ALA A 278 12.37 -9.75 -13.89
N LYS A 279 13.02 -8.66 -14.36
CA LYS A 279 13.02 -8.28 -15.77
C LYS A 279 13.38 -9.43 -16.72
N ASP A 280 14.34 -10.28 -16.34
CA ASP A 280 14.85 -11.39 -17.15
C ASP A 280 14.00 -12.65 -17.02
N TYR A 281 12.94 -12.62 -16.21
CA TYR A 281 12.07 -13.75 -15.88
C TYR A 281 10.63 -13.61 -16.40
N ILE A 282 10.31 -12.54 -17.11
CA ILE A 282 9.01 -12.44 -17.80
C ILE A 282 8.80 -13.67 -18.68
N GLY A 283 7.66 -14.34 -18.53
CA GLY A 283 7.31 -15.59 -19.20
C GLY A 283 7.97 -16.86 -18.62
N LYS A 284 8.73 -16.76 -17.50
CA LYS A 284 9.41 -17.89 -16.86
C LYS A 284 8.78 -18.20 -15.50
N ALA A 285 9.01 -19.42 -15.02
CA ALA A 285 8.59 -19.86 -13.69
C ALA A 285 9.39 -19.10 -12.60
N VAL A 286 8.66 -18.51 -11.64
CA VAL A 286 9.19 -17.82 -10.47
C VAL A 286 8.58 -18.31 -9.15
N ALA A 287 7.51 -19.09 -9.24
CA ALA A 287 6.78 -19.65 -8.11
C ALA A 287 6.24 -21.05 -8.45
N SER A 288 5.64 -21.73 -7.50
CA SER A 288 4.97 -23.00 -7.73
C SER A 288 3.73 -22.82 -8.63
N PRO A 289 3.28 -23.89 -9.37
CA PRO A 289 2.13 -23.79 -10.25
C PRO A 289 0.79 -23.45 -9.57
N VAL A 290 0.67 -23.60 -8.24
CA VAL A 290 -0.53 -23.22 -7.50
C VAL A 290 -0.59 -21.74 -7.17
N THR A 291 0.49 -20.99 -7.47
CA THR A 291 0.64 -19.58 -7.10
C THR A 291 0.10 -18.66 -8.18
N GLU A 292 -0.81 -17.79 -7.78
CA GLU A 292 -1.26 -16.64 -8.56
C GLU A 292 -1.14 -15.38 -7.70
N MET A 293 -0.58 -14.30 -8.26
CA MET A 293 -0.31 -13.04 -7.57
C MET A 293 -0.87 -11.87 -8.36
N HIS A 294 -1.52 -10.96 -7.67
CA HIS A 294 -2.10 -9.75 -8.24
C HIS A 294 -1.55 -8.48 -7.57
N ASP A 295 -1.56 -7.38 -8.32
CA ASP A 295 -1.52 -6.02 -7.82
C ASP A 295 -2.47 -5.14 -8.63
N GLY A 296 -3.15 -4.22 -7.96
CA GLY A 296 -3.98 -3.24 -8.64
C GLY A 296 -4.96 -2.54 -7.70
N ALA A 297 -5.18 -1.25 -7.93
CA ALA A 297 -6.16 -0.50 -7.14
C ALA A 297 -7.60 -0.99 -7.39
N LYS A 298 -7.84 -1.73 -8.48
CA LYS A 298 -9.11 -2.40 -8.81
C LYS A 298 -9.13 -3.88 -8.44
N ALA A 299 -7.96 -4.48 -8.13
CA ALA A 299 -7.86 -5.91 -7.87
C ALA A 299 -8.56 -6.34 -6.58
N ALA A 300 -8.68 -5.43 -5.61
CA ALA A 300 -9.40 -5.63 -4.36
C ALA A 300 -9.92 -4.30 -3.83
N THR A 301 -10.75 -4.34 -2.76
CA THR A 301 -11.24 -3.14 -2.08
C THR A 301 -10.55 -2.97 -0.74
N GLN A 302 -9.62 -2.00 -0.67
CA GLN A 302 -8.90 -1.63 0.55
C GLN A 302 -8.42 -0.15 0.44
N VAL A 303 -7.67 0.36 1.41
CA VAL A 303 -7.23 1.76 1.47
C VAL A 303 -6.43 2.24 0.26
N SER A 304 -5.84 1.32 -0.52
CA SER A 304 -5.12 1.63 -1.77
C SER A 304 -5.97 1.47 -3.03
N SER A 305 -7.30 1.45 -2.88
CA SER A 305 -8.23 1.39 -4.02
C SER A 305 -8.63 2.79 -4.46
N TYR A 306 -8.60 3.02 -5.78
CA TYR A 306 -8.96 4.28 -6.42
C TYR A 306 -9.43 4.04 -7.87
N LEU A 307 -10.00 5.05 -8.53
CA LEU A 307 -10.41 4.98 -9.94
C LEU A 307 -9.22 5.17 -10.89
N PHE A 308 -8.33 6.12 -10.58
CA PHE A 308 -7.15 6.46 -11.39
C PHE A 308 -5.98 6.83 -10.49
N ASP A 309 -4.77 6.61 -10.98
CA ASP A 309 -3.52 6.96 -10.30
C ASP A 309 -3.16 8.45 -10.46
N ASP A 310 -2.03 8.88 -9.89
CA ASP A 310 -1.59 10.27 -9.91
C ASP A 310 -1.03 10.73 -11.28
N GLU A 311 -1.15 9.90 -12.31
CA GLU A 311 -0.81 10.20 -13.71
C GLU A 311 -2.04 10.09 -14.64
N GLY A 312 -3.25 9.92 -14.06
CA GLY A 312 -4.50 9.82 -14.80
C GLY A 312 -4.68 8.49 -15.54
N THR A 313 -3.95 7.45 -15.14
CA THR A 313 -4.15 6.08 -15.64
C THR A 313 -5.25 5.40 -14.83
N LEU A 314 -6.23 4.82 -15.51
CA LEU A 314 -7.29 4.07 -14.83
C LEU A 314 -6.70 2.86 -14.10
N ALA A 315 -7.20 2.61 -12.90
CA ALA A 315 -6.83 1.46 -12.09
C ALA A 315 -7.11 0.13 -12.80
N SER A 316 -6.19 -0.81 -12.65
CA SER A 316 -6.30 -2.17 -13.19
C SER A 316 -6.30 -3.21 -12.07
N ASP A 317 -6.63 -4.43 -12.45
CA ASP A 317 -6.26 -5.67 -11.77
C ASP A 317 -5.17 -6.33 -12.63
N THR A 318 -3.94 -6.28 -12.14
CA THR A 318 -2.77 -6.78 -12.87
C THR A 318 -2.37 -8.14 -12.31
N CYS A 319 -2.58 -9.20 -13.08
CA CYS A 319 -2.08 -10.53 -12.73
C CYS A 319 -0.56 -10.57 -12.95
N ILE A 320 0.19 -10.53 -11.87
CA ILE A 320 1.66 -10.52 -11.86
C ILE A 320 2.22 -11.93 -12.11
N ILE A 321 1.75 -12.89 -11.32
CA ILE A 321 2.10 -14.31 -11.47
C ILE A 321 0.83 -15.09 -11.77
N LYS A 322 0.87 -15.96 -12.78
CA LYS A 322 -0.21 -16.89 -13.12
C LYS A 322 0.32 -18.29 -13.24
N ASN A 323 -0.23 -19.21 -12.46
CA ASN A 323 0.24 -20.61 -12.44
C ASN A 323 1.76 -20.73 -12.26
N GLY A 324 2.32 -19.91 -11.37
CA GLY A 324 3.75 -19.85 -11.08
C GLY A 324 4.62 -19.11 -12.12
N ILE A 325 4.06 -18.68 -13.23
CA ILE A 325 4.76 -17.99 -14.32
C ILE A 325 4.61 -16.47 -14.18
N LEU A 326 5.72 -15.73 -14.19
CA LEU A 326 5.71 -14.27 -14.20
C LEU A 326 5.14 -13.75 -15.53
N GLN A 327 4.02 -13.03 -15.46
CA GLN A 327 3.34 -12.47 -16.62
C GLN A 327 3.85 -11.07 -16.96
N THR A 328 3.91 -10.22 -15.97
CA THR A 328 4.26 -8.80 -16.08
C THR A 328 4.62 -8.25 -14.70
N GLY A 329 4.99 -6.98 -14.63
CA GLY A 329 5.03 -6.20 -13.39
C GLY A 329 3.98 -5.09 -13.41
N MET A 330 3.98 -4.28 -12.34
CA MET A 330 3.22 -3.04 -12.26
C MET A 330 4.05 -1.87 -12.79
N CYS A 331 3.41 -0.87 -13.39
CA CYS A 331 4.13 0.29 -13.93
C CYS A 331 3.36 1.60 -13.81
N ASP A 332 4.12 2.68 -13.66
CA ASP A 332 3.70 4.05 -13.91
C ASP A 332 3.68 4.34 -15.42
N LEU A 333 3.16 5.50 -15.78
CA LEU A 333 3.01 5.91 -17.18
C LEU A 333 4.36 6.05 -17.91
N LEU A 334 5.36 6.67 -17.29
CA LEU A 334 6.66 6.88 -17.93
C LEU A 334 7.45 5.57 -18.09
N SER A 335 7.38 4.69 -17.11
CA SER A 335 7.96 3.34 -17.22
C SER A 335 7.30 2.53 -18.32
N ALA A 336 5.97 2.61 -18.42
CA ALA A 336 5.21 1.96 -19.49
C ALA A 336 5.63 2.45 -20.89
N LEU A 337 5.74 3.78 -21.08
CA LEU A 337 6.23 4.37 -22.32
C LEU A 337 7.67 3.92 -22.68
N SER A 338 8.56 3.87 -21.66
CA SER A 338 9.95 3.41 -21.87
C SER A 338 10.04 1.94 -22.30
N LEU A 339 9.13 1.11 -21.81
CA LEU A 339 9.11 -0.34 -22.06
C LEU A 339 8.21 -0.73 -23.24
N GLY A 340 7.46 0.22 -23.82
CA GLY A 340 6.53 -0.04 -24.91
C GLY A 340 5.33 -0.92 -24.51
N ILE A 341 4.85 -0.79 -23.26
CA ILE A 341 3.73 -1.56 -22.72
C ILE A 341 2.60 -0.65 -22.25
N LYS A 342 1.45 -1.22 -21.89
CA LYS A 342 0.34 -0.45 -21.29
C LYS A 342 0.62 -0.16 -19.82
N PRO A 343 0.34 1.07 -19.33
CA PRO A 343 0.44 1.40 -17.91
C PRO A 343 -0.63 0.65 -17.10
N THR A 344 -0.30 0.33 -15.84
CA THR A 344 -1.16 -0.47 -14.97
C THR A 344 -1.95 0.35 -13.95
N GLY A 345 -1.77 1.69 -13.93
CA GLY A 345 -2.41 2.56 -12.95
C GLY A 345 -1.73 2.51 -11.58
N ASN A 346 -0.42 2.38 -11.58
CA ASN A 346 0.42 2.30 -10.38
C ASN A 346 1.35 3.51 -10.20
N GLY A 347 1.13 4.62 -10.92
CA GLY A 347 1.88 5.86 -10.77
C GLY A 347 1.39 6.65 -9.55
N LYS A 348 2.10 6.57 -8.42
CA LYS A 348 1.70 7.24 -7.17
C LYS A 348 2.74 8.25 -6.72
N ARG A 349 2.25 9.35 -6.14
CA ARG A 349 3.04 10.42 -5.50
C ARG A 349 2.87 10.35 -3.99
N GLU A 350 3.90 10.67 -3.23
CA GLU A 350 3.76 10.94 -1.79
C GLU A 350 2.90 12.18 -1.55
N SER A 351 3.14 13.23 -2.35
CA SER A 351 2.36 14.48 -2.36
C SER A 351 2.42 15.13 -3.74
N PHE A 352 1.63 16.19 -3.96
CA PHE A 352 1.67 16.95 -5.21
C PHE A 352 3.05 17.56 -5.49
N GLU A 353 3.89 17.78 -4.48
CA GLU A 353 5.25 18.31 -4.61
C GLU A 353 6.27 17.27 -5.06
N ARG A 354 5.91 15.98 -5.04
CA ARG A 354 6.81 14.86 -5.30
C ARG A 354 6.55 14.24 -6.67
N LYS A 355 7.57 13.58 -7.21
CA LYS A 355 7.47 12.83 -8.46
C LYS A 355 6.61 11.59 -8.29
N ALA A 356 5.87 11.21 -9.34
CA ALA A 356 5.24 9.89 -9.41
C ALA A 356 6.29 8.79 -9.64
N TYR A 357 6.10 7.66 -8.97
CA TYR A 357 6.87 6.42 -9.16
C TYR A 357 5.92 5.25 -9.33
N THR A 358 6.41 4.17 -9.95
CA THR A 358 5.70 2.89 -9.85
C THR A 358 5.61 2.47 -8.39
N ARG A 359 4.40 2.22 -7.90
CA ARG A 359 4.14 1.81 -6.51
C ARG A 359 3.08 0.73 -6.46
N MET A 360 3.28 -0.22 -5.56
CA MET A 360 2.26 -1.20 -5.21
C MET A 360 0.96 -0.53 -4.75
N THR A 361 -0.15 -1.24 -4.92
CA THR A 361 -1.50 -0.83 -4.47
C THR A 361 -2.10 -1.88 -3.56
N ASN A 362 -2.96 -2.78 -4.06
CA ASN A 362 -3.44 -3.94 -3.33
C ASN A 362 -2.67 -5.17 -3.85
N THR A 363 -1.66 -5.62 -3.12
CA THR A 363 -0.74 -6.69 -3.52
C THR A 363 -1.07 -7.96 -2.76
N PHE A 364 -1.38 -9.07 -3.43
CA PHE A 364 -1.79 -10.29 -2.75
C PHE A 364 -1.57 -11.56 -3.59
N PHE A 365 -1.47 -12.69 -2.89
CA PHE A 365 -1.65 -14.00 -3.53
C PHE A 365 -3.13 -14.36 -3.55
N SER A 366 -3.60 -14.88 -4.69
CA SER A 366 -4.97 -15.32 -4.89
C SER A 366 -5.33 -16.50 -4.00
N VAL A 367 -6.63 -16.78 -3.91
CA VAL A 367 -7.18 -17.89 -3.13
C VAL A 367 -6.90 -19.23 -3.79
N GLY A 368 -6.75 -20.27 -2.94
CA GLY A 368 -6.71 -21.66 -3.34
C GLY A 368 -7.96 -22.43 -2.91
N ASN A 369 -7.80 -23.73 -2.62
CA ASN A 369 -8.91 -24.61 -2.28
C ASN A 369 -8.75 -25.32 -0.91
N ALA A 370 -7.58 -25.20 -0.26
CA ALA A 370 -7.33 -25.87 1.00
C ALA A 370 -8.05 -25.19 2.18
N THR A 371 -8.25 -25.91 3.25
CA THR A 371 -8.61 -25.33 4.55
C THR A 371 -7.36 -25.22 5.43
N LEU A 372 -7.39 -24.33 6.41
CA LEU A 372 -6.29 -24.20 7.37
C LEU A 372 -6.04 -25.52 8.12
N ASP A 373 -7.09 -26.26 8.46
CA ASP A 373 -6.97 -27.56 9.15
C ASP A 373 -6.27 -28.60 8.28
N GLU A 374 -6.57 -28.67 6.98
CA GLU A 374 -5.88 -29.55 6.04
C GLU A 374 -4.40 -29.16 5.91
N MET A 375 -4.10 -27.87 5.88
CA MET A 375 -2.73 -27.38 5.84
C MET A 375 -1.97 -27.80 7.10
N ILE A 376 -2.53 -27.59 8.29
CA ILE A 376 -1.94 -27.99 9.58
C ILE A 376 -1.73 -29.50 9.60
N ALA A 377 -2.75 -30.29 9.22
CA ALA A 377 -2.67 -31.77 9.20
C ALA A 377 -1.57 -32.31 8.27
N SER A 378 -1.16 -31.53 7.25
CA SER A 378 -0.12 -31.90 6.29
C SER A 378 1.32 -31.60 6.75
N VAL A 379 1.51 -30.96 7.92
CA VAL A 379 2.84 -30.59 8.46
C VAL A 379 3.31 -31.63 9.47
N GLU A 380 4.45 -32.27 9.21
CA GLU A 380 5.08 -33.19 10.19
C GLU A 380 5.75 -32.40 11.32
N LYS A 381 6.57 -31.39 10.96
CA LYS A 381 7.23 -30.47 11.89
C LYS A 381 7.38 -29.09 11.27
N GLY A 382 6.79 -28.10 11.89
CA GLY A 382 6.82 -26.73 11.35
C GLY A 382 6.13 -25.72 12.24
N PHE A 383 5.74 -24.59 11.63
CA PHE A 383 5.13 -23.49 12.35
C PHE A 383 4.02 -22.81 11.55
N LEU A 384 2.95 -22.43 12.25
CA LEU A 384 1.99 -21.44 11.77
C LEU A 384 2.50 -20.05 12.18
N LEU A 385 2.87 -19.22 11.20
CA LEU A 385 3.42 -17.88 11.36
C LEU A 385 2.31 -16.85 11.39
N GLU A 386 2.30 -15.98 12.40
CA GLU A 386 1.26 -14.97 12.63
C GLU A 386 1.86 -13.60 12.98
N GLY A 387 1.25 -12.53 12.43
CA GLY A 387 1.67 -11.15 12.64
C GLY A 387 3.03 -10.83 12.03
N TYR A 388 3.32 -9.56 11.84
CA TYR A 388 4.61 -9.12 11.32
C TYR A 388 5.00 -7.75 11.88
N PHE A 389 6.30 -7.45 11.89
CA PHE A 389 6.85 -6.15 12.22
C PHE A 389 7.34 -5.39 10.98
N SER A 390 8.05 -6.08 10.09
CA SER A 390 8.64 -5.47 8.89
C SER A 390 9.09 -6.53 7.90
N GLY A 391 9.40 -6.08 6.68
CA GLY A 391 10.05 -6.89 5.65
C GLY A 391 11.06 -6.09 4.85
N MET A 392 11.91 -6.78 4.13
CA MET A 392 12.89 -6.23 3.21
C MET A 392 13.14 -7.18 2.04
N GLU A 393 13.24 -6.63 0.83
CA GLU A 393 13.66 -7.33 -0.38
C GLU A 393 14.92 -6.70 -0.97
N ASP A 394 15.75 -7.53 -1.58
CA ASP A 394 16.77 -7.10 -2.53
C ASP A 394 16.31 -7.46 -3.95
N PRO A 395 15.68 -6.54 -4.71
CA PRO A 395 15.16 -6.82 -6.06
C PRO A 395 16.24 -7.25 -7.05
N LYS A 396 17.50 -6.85 -6.80
CA LYS A 396 18.62 -7.15 -7.68
C LYS A 396 19.15 -8.57 -7.51
N ASN A 397 19.12 -9.10 -6.29
CA ASN A 397 19.67 -10.42 -5.98
C ASN A 397 18.61 -11.41 -5.47
N TRP A 398 17.36 -10.93 -5.26
CA TRP A 398 16.24 -11.74 -4.76
C TRP A 398 16.45 -12.32 -3.35
N GLY A 399 17.13 -11.57 -2.49
CA GLY A 399 17.17 -11.86 -1.07
C GLY A 399 15.89 -11.34 -0.38
N ILE A 400 15.41 -12.08 0.62
CA ILE A 400 14.28 -11.64 1.45
C ILE A 400 14.56 -11.84 2.93
N GLN A 401 14.05 -10.90 3.74
CA GLN A 401 13.94 -11.01 5.18
C GLN A 401 12.58 -10.46 5.63
N CYS A 402 11.80 -11.29 6.33
CA CYS A 402 10.56 -10.88 6.99
C CYS A 402 10.69 -11.08 8.50
N ALA A 403 10.37 -10.05 9.28
CA ALA A 403 10.27 -10.13 10.73
C ALA A 403 8.81 -10.42 11.13
N VAL A 404 8.57 -11.61 11.65
CA VAL A 404 7.27 -12.16 12.05
C VAL A 404 7.14 -12.10 13.57
N GLU A 405 5.93 -11.79 14.07
CA GLU A 405 5.71 -11.63 15.51
C GLU A 405 5.87 -12.97 16.26
N LYS A 406 5.24 -14.03 15.75
CA LYS A 406 5.24 -15.35 16.41
C LYS A 406 4.99 -16.50 15.45
N GLY A 407 5.35 -17.70 15.91
CA GLY A 407 5.03 -18.98 15.28
C GLY A 407 4.42 -19.94 16.29
N ARG A 408 3.35 -20.62 15.90
CA ARG A 408 2.75 -21.73 16.66
C ARG A 408 3.33 -23.04 16.15
N GLU A 409 3.94 -23.79 17.04
CA GLU A 409 4.57 -25.06 16.67
C GLU A 409 3.52 -26.09 16.23
N ILE A 410 3.82 -26.78 15.13
CA ILE A 410 3.03 -27.90 14.59
C ILE A 410 3.93 -29.14 14.61
N ILE A 411 3.44 -30.22 15.25
CA ILE A 411 4.08 -31.55 15.24
C ILE A 411 3.04 -32.56 14.85
N ASN A 412 3.36 -33.43 13.87
CA ASN A 412 2.50 -34.51 13.37
C ASN A 412 1.06 -34.02 13.08
N GLY A 413 0.92 -32.91 12.37
CA GLY A 413 -0.37 -32.37 11.95
C GLY A 413 -1.20 -31.70 13.05
N LYS A 414 -0.61 -31.35 14.19
CA LYS A 414 -1.33 -30.73 15.33
C LYS A 414 -0.55 -29.59 15.94
N LEU A 415 -1.27 -28.53 16.32
CA LEU A 415 -0.71 -27.44 17.13
C LEU A 415 -0.36 -28.00 18.53
N THR A 416 0.89 -27.80 18.98
CA THR A 416 1.37 -28.28 20.28
C THR A 416 1.02 -27.34 21.44
N GLY A 417 0.62 -26.11 21.14
CA GLY A 417 0.44 -25.02 22.11
C GLY A 417 1.73 -24.24 22.41
N LYS A 418 2.90 -24.72 21.93
CA LYS A 418 4.16 -23.99 22.05
C LYS A 418 4.17 -22.80 21.06
N ILE A 419 4.63 -21.63 21.56
CA ILE A 419 4.77 -20.40 20.78
C ILE A 419 6.24 -20.00 20.78
N VAL A 420 6.74 -19.62 19.60
CA VAL A 420 8.11 -19.11 19.41
C VAL A 420 8.06 -17.72 18.81
N GLY A 421 9.05 -16.88 19.10
CA GLY A 421 9.13 -15.53 18.53
C GLY A 421 10.03 -14.57 19.31
N PRO A 422 10.44 -13.43 18.71
CA PRO A 422 10.19 -13.08 17.31
C PRO A 422 10.93 -14.00 16.33
N ILE A 423 10.49 -14.04 15.06
CA ILE A 423 11.04 -14.93 14.04
C ILE A 423 11.49 -14.12 12.83
N PHE A 424 12.65 -14.45 12.29
CA PHE A 424 13.11 -13.94 11.00
C PHE A 424 12.97 -15.05 9.94
N LEU A 425 12.08 -14.83 8.97
CA LEU A 425 12.00 -15.65 7.76
C LEU A 425 12.97 -15.04 6.74
N THR A 426 13.98 -15.81 6.33
CA THR A 426 15.04 -15.36 5.41
C THR A 426 15.21 -16.33 4.26
N GLY A 427 15.69 -15.84 3.11
CA GLY A 427 15.98 -16.75 2.01
C GLY A 427 16.13 -16.09 0.66
N TYR A 428 16.08 -16.94 -0.37
CA TYR A 428 16.07 -16.58 -1.78
C TYR A 428 14.62 -16.66 -2.29
N VAL A 429 14.13 -15.58 -2.86
CA VAL A 429 12.72 -15.42 -3.24
C VAL A 429 12.17 -16.56 -4.10
N PRO A 430 12.79 -16.96 -5.23
CA PRO A 430 12.28 -18.06 -6.02
C PRO A 430 12.22 -19.40 -5.28
N THR A 431 13.16 -19.65 -4.37
CA THR A 431 13.15 -20.87 -3.54
C THR A 431 11.92 -20.89 -2.63
N LEU A 432 11.63 -19.77 -1.97
CA LEU A 432 10.45 -19.62 -1.13
C LEU A 432 9.16 -19.78 -1.95
N LEU A 433 9.00 -19.01 -3.03
CA LEU A 433 7.78 -19.03 -3.83
C LEU A 433 7.55 -20.36 -4.56
N SER A 434 8.62 -21.04 -5.01
CA SER A 434 8.51 -22.37 -5.64
C SER A 434 8.17 -23.47 -4.63
N SER A 435 8.37 -23.25 -3.33
CA SER A 435 8.01 -24.19 -2.28
C SER A 435 6.54 -24.09 -1.84
N ILE A 436 5.79 -23.08 -2.30
CA ILE A 436 4.36 -22.96 -1.97
C ILE A 436 3.63 -24.18 -2.50
N SER A 437 3.06 -24.97 -1.59
CA SER A 437 2.41 -26.23 -1.90
C SER A 437 0.90 -26.21 -1.74
N MET A 438 0.38 -25.32 -0.89
CA MET A 438 -1.05 -25.17 -0.61
C MET A 438 -1.39 -23.69 -0.39
N ILE A 439 -2.58 -23.29 -0.81
CA ILE A 439 -3.17 -21.98 -0.55
C ILE A 439 -4.59 -22.20 -0.05
N SER A 440 -5.00 -21.51 1.01
CA SER A 440 -6.34 -21.69 1.57
C SER A 440 -7.42 -21.00 0.73
N ASN A 441 -8.66 -21.35 1.00
CA ASN A 441 -9.83 -20.90 0.26
C ASN A 441 -10.21 -19.43 0.57
N SER A 442 -11.23 -18.93 -0.10
CA SER A 442 -11.67 -17.53 -0.03
C SER A 442 -12.22 -17.11 1.34
N GLY A 443 -12.61 -18.07 2.20
CA GLY A 443 -13.08 -17.77 3.56
C GLY A 443 -11.98 -17.18 4.46
N ASP A 444 -10.73 -17.45 4.14
CA ASP A 444 -9.55 -16.97 4.88
C ASP A 444 -8.90 -15.72 4.26
N PHE A 445 -9.38 -15.27 3.09
CA PHE A 445 -8.76 -14.16 2.38
C PHE A 445 -8.94 -12.84 3.14
N SER A 446 -7.85 -12.16 3.40
CA SER A 446 -7.89 -10.82 3.99
C SER A 446 -6.74 -9.93 3.50
N LEU A 447 -6.99 -8.61 3.52
CA LEU A 447 -6.01 -7.56 3.19
C LEU A 447 -5.84 -6.63 4.38
N CYS A 448 -4.61 -6.24 4.63
CA CYS A 448 -4.23 -5.21 5.59
C CYS A 448 -3.67 -3.99 4.86
N GLY A 449 -4.15 -2.80 5.19
CA GLY A 449 -3.70 -1.52 4.60
C GLY A 449 -3.13 -0.54 5.62
N GLY A 450 -2.70 -1.05 6.79
CA GLY A 450 -2.15 -0.21 7.86
C GLY A 450 -0.76 0.38 7.56
N GLY A 451 -0.07 -0.08 6.51
CA GLY A 451 1.32 0.29 6.23
C GLY A 451 1.51 1.42 5.22
N TYR A 452 2.68 2.02 5.30
CA TYR A 452 3.27 2.84 4.25
C TYR A 452 4.44 2.10 3.63
N CYS A 453 4.57 2.19 2.31
CA CYS A 453 5.71 1.69 1.58
C CYS A 453 6.58 2.86 1.13
N GLY A 454 7.90 2.79 1.37
CA GLY A 454 8.89 3.82 1.00
C GLY A 454 9.62 3.50 -0.30
N LYS A 455 9.95 4.53 -1.10
CA LYS A 455 10.80 4.43 -2.29
C LYS A 455 11.59 5.71 -2.50
N GLY A 456 12.65 5.66 -3.30
CA GLY A 456 13.47 6.83 -3.60
C GLY A 456 14.12 7.42 -2.35
N TYR A 457 13.83 8.67 -2.04
CA TYR A 457 14.30 9.37 -0.83
C TYR A 457 13.38 9.14 0.38
N LYS A 458 12.80 7.94 0.51
CA LYS A 458 11.80 7.57 1.52
C LYS A 458 10.43 8.22 1.29
N GLU A 459 10.09 8.51 0.05
CA GLU A 459 8.74 8.93 -0.31
C GLU A 459 7.75 7.81 0.01
N LEU A 460 6.78 8.12 0.86
CA LEU A 460 5.88 7.16 1.46
C LEU A 460 4.51 7.19 0.79
N VAL A 461 3.97 6.04 0.43
CA VAL A 461 2.60 5.91 -0.05
C VAL A 461 1.86 4.80 0.68
N ARG A 462 0.55 4.94 0.81
CA ARG A 462 -0.31 3.87 1.34
C ARG A 462 -0.32 2.69 0.39
N VAL A 463 -0.27 1.50 0.99
CA VAL A 463 -0.35 0.22 0.30
C VAL A 463 -1.25 -0.72 1.09
N SER A 464 -1.77 -1.73 0.41
CA SER A 464 -2.48 -2.83 1.04
C SER A 464 -1.88 -4.14 0.57
N MET A 465 -1.78 -5.09 1.47
CA MET A 465 -1.21 -6.40 1.18
C MET A 465 -1.97 -7.50 1.90
N GLY A 466 -1.96 -8.71 1.37
CA GLY A 466 -2.67 -9.83 1.98
C GLY A 466 -2.67 -11.09 1.15
N GLY A 467 -3.71 -11.86 1.32
CA GLY A 467 -3.94 -13.15 0.67
C GLY A 467 -4.74 -14.08 1.56
N SER A 468 -4.71 -15.36 1.23
CA SER A 468 -5.13 -16.45 2.09
C SER A 468 -3.92 -17.06 2.81
N TYR A 469 -4.11 -18.07 3.66
CA TYR A 469 -2.97 -18.84 4.20
C TYR A 469 -2.20 -19.50 3.06
N ILE A 470 -0.88 -19.49 3.14
CA ILE A 470 -0.01 -20.28 2.26
C ILE A 470 0.81 -21.26 3.08
N LYS A 471 1.00 -22.49 2.55
CA LYS A 471 1.98 -23.44 3.05
C LYS A 471 3.20 -23.45 2.14
N ALA A 472 4.37 -23.29 2.73
CA ALA A 472 5.65 -23.26 2.04
C ALA A 472 6.76 -23.88 2.90
N THR A 473 7.99 -23.87 2.42
CA THR A 473 9.19 -24.20 3.21
C THR A 473 10.00 -22.91 3.41
N GLY A 474 10.36 -22.59 4.64
CA GLY A 474 11.08 -21.38 4.99
C GLY A 474 12.27 -21.61 5.92
N ARG A 475 13.31 -20.76 5.78
CA ARG A 475 14.41 -20.69 6.73
C ARG A 475 14.02 -19.70 7.82
N LEU A 476 13.95 -20.17 9.04
CA LEU A 476 13.58 -19.40 10.24
C LEU A 476 14.79 -19.30 11.19
N GLY A 477 14.89 -18.11 11.85
CA GLY A 477 15.89 -17.88 12.88
C GLY A 477 15.58 -16.71 13.78
#